data_464eb53c51a0c0c0285b83f80bb425d7
#
_entry.id   464eb53c51a0c0c0285b83f80bb425d7
#
_cell.length_a   1.000
_cell.length_b   1.000
_cell.length_c   1.000
_cell.angle_alpha   90.00
_cell.angle_beta   90.00
_cell.angle_gamma   90.00
#
_symmetry.space_group_name_H-M   'P 1'
#
loop_
_entity.id
_entity.type
_entity.pdbx_description
1 polymer ?
#
loop_
_entity_poly.entity_id
_entity_poly.type
_entity_poly.pdbx_seq_one_letter_code
_entity_poly.pdbx_strand_id
1 'polypeptide(L)'
;MKYIAVIEDDIPIGDMLEEILKKEGYGVMRAYSGTEALLLLAQKQPDLVLLDLMLPGLSGEEVLPKLDGLPVIVVSAKAGVDDKVNLLLDGAADYITKPFETRELLARITVQLRKQSAVVKDAVL
;
A
#
# COMPACT_ATOMS: atom_id res chain seq x y z
N MET A 1 2.40 -17.67 0.64
CA MET A 1 3.10 -16.40 0.90
C MET A 1 2.23 -15.23 0.49
N LYS A 2 2.09 -14.24 1.33
CA LYS A 2 1.39 -13.00 0.99
C LYS A 2 2.35 -12.04 0.30
N TYR A 3 1.87 -11.36 -0.74
CA TYR A 3 2.66 -10.40 -1.51
C TYR A 3 2.18 -8.98 -1.24
N ILE A 4 3.14 -8.08 -1.04
CA ILE A 4 2.88 -6.66 -0.82
C ILE A 4 3.56 -5.86 -1.92
N ALA A 5 2.81 -5.01 -2.59
CA ALA A 5 3.36 -4.10 -3.59
C ALA A 5 3.80 -2.82 -2.89
N VAL A 6 5.04 -2.41 -3.10
CA VAL A 6 5.61 -1.18 -2.56
C VAL A 6 5.76 -0.20 -3.72
N ILE A 7 4.91 0.82 -3.74
CA ILE A 7 4.91 1.85 -4.77
C ILE A 7 5.52 3.11 -4.18
N GLU A 8 6.82 3.31 -4.44
CA GLU A 8 7.64 4.34 -3.83
C GLU A 8 8.80 4.69 -4.77
N ASP A 9 8.96 5.97 -5.11
CA ASP A 9 10.04 6.40 -6.00
C ASP A 9 11.38 6.63 -5.28
N ASP A 10 11.34 6.86 -3.97
CA ASP A 10 12.56 7.01 -3.17
C ASP A 10 13.19 5.63 -2.95
N ILE A 11 14.33 5.39 -3.59
CA ILE A 11 14.97 4.08 -3.58
C ILE A 11 15.37 3.65 -2.16
N PRO A 12 16.05 4.48 -1.34
CA PRO A 12 16.37 4.08 0.03
C PRO A 12 15.16 3.72 0.88
N ILE A 13 14.07 4.48 0.79
CA ILE A 13 12.84 4.19 1.53
C ILE A 13 12.24 2.88 1.05
N GLY A 14 12.13 2.69 -0.25
CA GLY A 14 11.61 1.46 -0.82
C GLY A 14 12.43 0.24 -0.46
N ASP A 15 13.77 0.37 -0.48
CA ASP A 15 14.67 -0.72 -0.08
C ASP A 15 14.48 -1.07 1.39
N MET A 16 14.33 -0.07 2.25
CA MET A 16 14.07 -0.27 3.67
C MET A 16 12.75 -1.02 3.89
N LEU A 17 11.69 -0.59 3.20
CA LEU A 17 10.39 -1.25 3.28
C LEU A 17 10.48 -2.70 2.82
N GLU A 18 11.17 -2.94 1.71
CA GLU A 18 11.34 -4.30 1.19
C GLU A 18 12.06 -5.20 2.21
N GLU A 19 13.11 -4.69 2.83
CA GLU A 19 13.85 -5.45 3.84
C GLU A 19 12.96 -5.78 5.04
N ILE A 20 12.21 -4.80 5.55
CA ILE A 20 11.31 -5.00 6.68
C ILE A 20 10.27 -6.08 6.35
N LEU A 21 9.66 -5.99 5.18
CA LEU A 21 8.59 -6.91 4.77
C LEU A 21 9.11 -8.32 4.54
N LYS A 22 10.28 -8.46 3.93
CA LYS A 22 10.87 -9.78 3.69
C LYS A 22 11.22 -10.48 5.00
N LYS A 23 11.67 -9.74 6.01
CA LYS A 23 11.93 -10.31 7.33
C LYS A 23 10.68 -10.88 7.97
N GLU A 24 9.52 -10.32 7.66
CA GLU A 24 8.25 -10.80 8.19
C GLU A 24 7.64 -11.93 7.34
N GLY A 25 8.33 -12.37 6.31
CA GLY A 25 7.88 -13.48 5.47
C GLY A 25 7.01 -13.07 4.29
N TYR A 26 6.90 -11.79 3.99
CA TYR A 26 6.13 -11.32 2.83
C TYR A 26 6.97 -11.35 1.56
N GLY A 27 6.32 -11.63 0.43
CA GLY A 27 6.89 -11.37 -0.87
C GLY A 27 6.70 -9.89 -1.20
N VAL A 28 7.61 -9.31 -1.98
CA VAL A 28 7.58 -7.88 -2.29
C VAL A 28 7.62 -7.65 -3.79
N MET A 29 6.72 -6.79 -4.26
CA MET A 29 6.69 -6.28 -5.63
C MET A 29 7.01 -4.79 -5.57
N ARG A 30 7.86 -4.30 -6.48
CA ARG A 30 8.31 -2.90 -6.46
C ARG A 30 7.86 -2.15 -7.70
N ALA A 31 7.36 -0.92 -7.51
CA ALA A 31 7.13 0.03 -8.59
C ALA A 31 7.62 1.40 -8.15
N TYR A 32 8.19 2.17 -9.09
CA TYR A 32 8.87 3.42 -8.79
C TYR A 32 8.13 4.65 -9.34
N SER A 33 6.98 4.44 -9.95
CA SER A 33 6.13 5.52 -10.47
C SER A 33 4.67 5.04 -10.49
N GLY A 34 3.74 5.98 -10.62
CA GLY A 34 2.33 5.64 -10.73
C GLY A 34 2.02 4.83 -11.98
N THR A 35 2.62 5.19 -13.11
CA THR A 35 2.44 4.45 -14.37
C THR A 35 2.98 3.02 -14.25
N GLU A 36 4.17 2.87 -13.69
CA GLU A 36 4.79 1.56 -13.48
C GLU A 36 3.94 0.70 -12.56
N ALA A 37 3.36 1.30 -11.52
CA ALA A 37 2.46 0.62 -10.60
C ALA A 37 1.28 0.00 -11.32
N LEU A 38 0.61 0.76 -12.19
CA LEU A 38 -0.55 0.26 -12.92
C LEU A 38 -0.17 -0.89 -13.86
N LEU A 39 0.97 -0.81 -14.52
CA LEU A 39 1.47 -1.89 -15.37
C LEU A 39 1.77 -3.15 -14.57
N LEU A 40 2.44 -2.99 -13.44
CA LEU A 40 2.78 -4.10 -12.56
C LEU A 40 1.53 -4.80 -12.04
N LEU A 41 0.56 -4.04 -11.54
CA LEU A 41 -0.63 -4.58 -10.92
C LEU A 41 -1.61 -5.17 -11.93
N ALA A 42 -1.51 -4.80 -13.21
CA ALA A 42 -2.26 -5.43 -14.27
C ALA A 42 -1.74 -6.85 -14.57
N GLN A 43 -0.48 -7.11 -14.30
CA GLN A 43 0.15 -8.41 -14.56
C GLN A 43 0.05 -9.36 -13.37
N LYS A 44 0.18 -8.83 -12.15
CA LYS A 44 0.15 -9.64 -10.93
C LYS A 44 -0.46 -8.83 -9.80
N GLN A 45 -1.50 -9.38 -9.17
CA GLN A 45 -2.15 -8.71 -8.05
C GLN A 45 -1.50 -9.11 -6.72
N PRO A 46 -1.11 -8.12 -5.90
CA PRO A 46 -0.65 -8.37 -4.54
C PRO A 46 -1.83 -8.61 -3.61
N ASP A 47 -1.52 -8.94 -2.37
CA ASP A 47 -2.53 -9.02 -1.31
C ASP A 47 -2.77 -7.66 -0.65
N LEU A 48 -1.80 -6.75 -0.74
CA LEU A 48 -1.88 -5.41 -0.15
C LEU A 48 -0.93 -4.48 -0.90
N VAL A 49 -1.27 -3.19 -0.93
CA VAL A 49 -0.45 -2.15 -1.57
C VAL A 49 -0.05 -1.11 -0.54
N LEU A 50 1.25 -0.79 -0.50
CA LEU A 50 1.77 0.40 0.17
C LEU A 50 2.01 1.46 -0.91
N LEU A 51 1.36 2.59 -0.80
CA LEU A 51 1.33 3.62 -1.84
C LEU A 51 1.79 4.97 -1.31
N ASP A 52 2.87 5.51 -1.88
CA ASP A 52 3.23 6.91 -1.65
C ASP A 52 2.39 7.81 -2.57
N LEU A 53 2.08 9.00 -2.11
CA LEU A 53 1.31 9.97 -2.89
C LEU A 53 2.18 10.75 -3.86
N MET A 54 3.42 11.03 -3.49
CA MET A 54 4.32 11.86 -4.30
C MET A 54 5.13 10.99 -5.25
N LEU A 55 4.52 10.65 -6.37
CA LEU A 55 5.14 9.79 -7.38
C LEU A 55 5.35 10.54 -8.70
N PRO A 56 6.40 10.21 -9.47
CA PRO A 56 6.52 10.72 -10.83
C PRO A 56 5.48 10.07 -11.74
N GLY A 57 5.13 10.75 -12.83
CA GLY A 57 4.08 10.30 -13.73
C GLY A 57 2.71 10.53 -13.09
N LEU A 58 1.95 9.46 -12.90
CA LEU A 58 0.68 9.52 -12.18
C LEU A 58 0.94 9.62 -10.69
N SER A 59 0.30 10.57 -10.01
CA SER A 59 0.40 10.71 -8.55
C SER A 59 -0.26 9.52 -7.85
N GLY A 60 0.06 9.33 -6.57
CA GLY A 60 -0.62 8.31 -5.78
C GLY A 60 -2.12 8.54 -5.70
N GLU A 61 -2.55 9.80 -5.66
CA GLU A 61 -3.96 10.17 -5.64
C GLU A 61 -4.68 9.77 -6.92
N GLU A 62 -3.98 9.82 -8.06
CA GLU A 62 -4.52 9.36 -9.35
C GLU A 62 -4.52 7.83 -9.46
N VAL A 63 -3.55 7.17 -8.84
CA VAL A 63 -3.44 5.71 -8.87
C VAL A 63 -4.49 5.05 -7.97
N LEU A 64 -4.74 5.63 -6.80
CA LEU A 64 -5.60 5.03 -5.76
C LEU A 64 -6.97 4.57 -6.28
N PRO A 65 -7.75 5.38 -7.01
CA PRO A 65 -9.05 4.93 -7.48
C PRO A 65 -8.97 3.76 -8.47
N LYS A 66 -7.82 3.54 -9.09
CA LYS A 66 -7.64 2.46 -10.07
C LYS A 66 -7.26 1.13 -9.41
N LEU A 67 -7.06 1.12 -8.09
CA LEU A 67 -6.70 -0.08 -7.32
C LEU A 67 -7.92 -0.67 -6.62
N ASP A 68 -9.05 -0.65 -7.28
CA ASP A 68 -10.32 -1.13 -6.73
C ASP A 68 -10.19 -2.60 -6.33
N GLY A 69 -10.71 -2.92 -5.15
CA GLY A 69 -10.68 -4.28 -4.61
C GLY A 69 -9.39 -4.67 -3.89
N LEU A 70 -8.36 -3.83 -3.90
CA LEU A 70 -7.13 -4.08 -3.17
C LEU A 70 -7.06 -3.23 -1.92
N PRO A 71 -6.61 -3.78 -0.77
CA PRO A 71 -6.37 -2.94 0.40
C PRO A 71 -5.13 -2.09 0.18
N VAL A 72 -5.29 -0.78 0.23
CA VAL A 72 -4.21 0.18 0.02
C VAL A 72 -3.95 0.94 1.30
N ILE A 73 -2.71 0.87 1.80
CA ILE A 73 -2.24 1.71 2.89
C ILE A 73 -1.40 2.82 2.27
N VAL A 74 -1.84 4.06 2.43
CA VAL A 74 -1.09 5.23 1.96
C VAL A 74 0.01 5.53 2.97
N VAL A 75 1.24 5.67 2.49
CA VAL A 75 2.42 6.01 3.32
C VAL A 75 2.97 7.32 2.79
N SER A 76 2.75 8.43 3.48
CA SER A 76 3.09 9.74 2.94
C SER A 76 3.51 10.73 4.01
N ALA A 77 4.29 11.74 3.59
CA ALA A 77 4.67 12.85 4.45
C ALA A 77 3.54 13.86 4.65
N LYS A 78 2.48 13.81 3.83
CA LYS A 78 1.32 14.68 4.00
C LYS A 78 0.54 14.23 5.23
N ALA A 79 0.36 15.11 6.20
CA ALA A 79 -0.21 14.77 7.51
C ALA A 79 -1.51 15.51 7.83
N GLY A 80 -2.04 16.32 6.92
CA GLY A 80 -3.27 17.09 7.17
C GLY A 80 -4.49 16.20 7.35
N VAL A 81 -5.39 16.58 8.25
CA VAL A 81 -6.61 15.83 8.51
C VAL A 81 -7.47 15.73 7.25
N ASP A 82 -7.60 16.84 6.51
CA ASP A 82 -8.40 16.86 5.28
C ASP A 82 -7.83 15.92 4.23
N ASP A 83 -6.49 15.85 4.11
CA ASP A 83 -5.83 14.92 3.19
C ASP A 83 -6.17 13.47 3.54
N LYS A 84 -6.12 13.12 4.82
CA LYS A 84 -6.43 11.77 5.28
C LYS A 84 -7.89 11.40 5.03
N VAL A 85 -8.80 12.32 5.31
CA VAL A 85 -10.23 12.10 5.06
C VAL A 85 -10.50 11.87 3.58
N ASN A 86 -9.94 12.70 2.72
CA ASN A 86 -10.13 12.56 1.27
C ASN A 86 -9.59 11.23 0.75
N LEU A 87 -8.42 10.80 1.24
CA LEU A 87 -7.84 9.53 0.82
C LEU A 87 -8.67 8.33 1.26
N LEU A 88 -9.22 8.36 2.47
CA LEU A 88 -10.10 7.31 2.94
C LEU A 88 -11.37 7.26 2.11
N LEU A 89 -11.94 8.42 1.77
CA LEU A 89 -13.12 8.49 0.90
C LEU A 89 -12.81 8.00 -0.51
N ASP A 90 -11.58 8.18 -0.98
CA ASP A 90 -11.15 7.75 -2.32
C ASP A 90 -10.78 6.27 -2.37
N GLY A 91 -10.85 5.56 -1.25
CA GLY A 91 -10.67 4.12 -1.23
C GLY A 91 -9.46 3.58 -0.48
N ALA A 92 -8.66 4.46 0.17
CA ALA A 92 -7.56 3.97 0.99
C ALA A 92 -8.10 3.20 2.20
N ALA A 93 -7.49 2.07 2.50
CA ALA A 93 -7.86 1.27 3.67
C ALA A 93 -7.29 1.85 4.95
N ASP A 94 -6.13 2.52 4.86
CA ASP A 94 -5.47 3.12 6.01
C ASP A 94 -4.47 4.17 5.54
N TYR A 95 -3.92 4.92 6.48
CA TYR A 95 -2.98 5.99 6.21
C TYR A 95 -1.87 6.00 7.28
N ILE A 96 -0.62 6.03 6.84
CA ILE A 96 0.55 6.13 7.73
C ILE A 96 1.35 7.37 7.34
N THR A 97 1.67 8.22 8.31
CA THR A 97 2.46 9.43 8.09
C THR A 97 3.95 9.12 8.19
N LYS A 98 4.74 9.66 7.26
CA LYS A 98 6.21 9.58 7.33
C LYS A 98 6.74 10.69 8.24
N PRO A 99 7.77 10.45 9.04
CA PRO A 99 8.42 9.16 9.26
C PRO A 99 7.53 8.23 10.08
N PHE A 100 7.59 6.94 9.79
CA PHE A 100 6.76 5.94 10.46
C PHE A 100 7.62 5.03 11.34
N GLU A 101 6.97 4.39 12.31
CA GLU A 101 7.61 3.34 13.09
C GLU A 101 7.33 1.98 12.44
N THR A 102 8.36 1.14 12.40
CA THR A 102 8.26 -0.21 11.80
C THR A 102 7.14 -1.02 12.44
N ARG A 103 7.02 -0.98 13.76
CA ARG A 103 5.99 -1.72 14.49
C ARG A 103 4.58 -1.27 14.11
N GLU A 104 4.38 0.03 13.95
CA GLU A 104 3.08 0.57 13.53
C GLU A 104 2.73 0.10 12.12
N LEU A 105 3.69 0.21 11.20
CA LEU A 105 3.49 -0.24 9.82
C LEU A 105 3.08 -1.71 9.78
N LEU A 106 3.84 -2.57 10.45
CA LEU A 106 3.56 -4.01 10.45
C LEU A 106 2.22 -4.35 11.09
N ALA A 107 1.85 -3.64 12.16
CA ALA A 107 0.55 -3.85 12.79
C ALA A 107 -0.60 -3.49 11.84
N ARG A 108 -0.51 -2.37 11.14
CA ARG A 108 -1.55 -1.95 10.19
C ARG A 108 -1.65 -2.90 9.01
N ILE A 109 -0.53 -3.39 8.50
CA ILE A 109 -0.52 -4.42 7.45
C ILE A 109 -1.23 -5.68 7.93
N THR A 110 -0.91 -6.16 9.12
CA THR A 110 -1.52 -7.35 9.69
C THR A 110 -3.04 -7.21 9.81
N VAL A 111 -3.51 -6.05 10.28
CA VAL A 111 -4.95 -5.77 10.41
C VAL A 111 -5.64 -5.84 9.05
N GLN A 112 -5.06 -5.23 8.02
CA GLN A 112 -5.67 -5.20 6.69
C GLN A 112 -5.70 -6.61 6.06
N LEU A 113 -4.65 -7.38 6.23
CA LEU A 113 -4.61 -8.75 5.70
C LEU A 113 -5.61 -9.66 6.42
N ARG A 114 -5.84 -9.45 7.73
CA ARG A 114 -6.88 -10.18 8.46
C ARG A 114 -8.27 -9.84 7.95
N LYS A 115 -8.54 -8.57 7.67
CA LYS A 115 -9.84 -8.14 7.12
C LYS A 115 -10.13 -8.81 5.79
N GLN A 116 -9.12 -8.90 4.92
CA GLN A 116 -9.26 -9.59 3.64
C GLN A 116 -9.62 -11.07 3.83
N SER A 117 -8.93 -11.75 4.73
CA SER A 117 -9.19 -13.16 5.01
C SER A 117 -10.59 -13.36 5.58
N ALA A 118 -11.05 -12.47 6.48
CA ALA A 118 -12.39 -12.53 7.07
C ALA A 118 -13.47 -12.33 6.01
N VAL A 119 -13.29 -11.37 5.10
CA VAL A 119 -14.24 -11.13 4.01
C VAL A 119 -14.35 -12.35 3.09
N VAL A 120 -13.22 -12.96 2.75
CA VAL A 120 -13.21 -14.17 1.92
C VAL A 120 -13.92 -15.33 2.64
N LYS A 121 -13.70 -15.50 3.93
CA LYS A 121 -14.38 -16.52 4.74
C LYS A 121 -15.88 -16.32 4.74
N ASP A 122 -16.33 -15.09 4.97
CA ASP A 122 -17.75 -14.76 5.00
C ASP A 122 -18.41 -15.00 3.64
N ALA A 123 -17.69 -14.73 2.57
CA ALA A 123 -18.20 -14.95 1.21
C ALA A 123 -18.37 -16.44 0.88
N VAL A 124 -17.61 -17.31 1.51
CA VAL A 124 -17.68 -18.77 1.28
C VAL A 124 -18.83 -19.39 2.06
N LEU A 125 -19.18 -18.82 3.17
CA LEU A 125 -20.25 -19.30 4.02
C LEU A 125 -21.62 -18.88 3.51
#